data_1b25bcf252778a75622de5696ed73a2d
#
_entry.id   1b25bcf252778a75622de5696ed73a2d
#
_cell.length_a   1.000
_cell.length_b   1.000
_cell.length_c   1.000
_cell.angle_alpha   90.00
_cell.angle_beta   90.00
_cell.angle_gamma   90.00
#
_symmetry.space_group_name_H-M   'P 1'
#
loop_
_entity.id
_entity.type
_entity.pdbx_description
1 polymer ?
#
loop_
_entity_poly.entity_id
_entity_poly.type
_entity_poly.pdbx_seq_one_letter_code
_entity_poly.pdbx_strand_id
1 'polypeptide(L)'
;GAITIEAIHAPGHTTGMTAFRIEDKVLLTGDSLFVESVARPDLERGSAGEREFAETLYETLNERILTLPSDTVVAPGHVSDAAEPALDGSYTATIGALMESMAVLGMDREEFVSFILDDMPPRPANYAAIIEANLGTESVDDDEAFRLELGPNNCAASTGALTGD
;
A
#
# COMPACT_ATOMS: atom_id res chain seq x y z
N GLY A 1 -25.59 -17.20 4.35
CA GLY A 1 -25.18 -16.77 3.01
C GLY A 1 -23.72 -17.11 2.83
N ALA A 2 -23.27 -17.30 1.60
CA ALA A 2 -21.87 -17.48 1.27
C ALA A 2 -21.34 -16.16 0.70
N ILE A 3 -20.19 -15.70 1.18
CA ILE A 3 -19.44 -14.57 0.61
C ILE A 3 -18.21 -15.15 -0.06
N THR A 4 -17.93 -14.75 -1.29
CA THR A 4 -16.73 -15.15 -2.01
C THR A 4 -15.60 -14.16 -1.69
N ILE A 5 -14.46 -14.70 -1.25
CA ILE A 5 -13.23 -13.93 -1.02
C ILE A 5 -12.13 -14.56 -1.87
N GLU A 6 -11.53 -13.77 -2.75
CA GLU A 6 -10.39 -14.13 -3.57
C GLU A 6 -9.12 -13.52 -2.98
N ALA A 7 -8.08 -14.32 -2.77
CA ALA A 7 -6.77 -13.84 -2.36
C ALA A 7 -5.91 -13.55 -3.61
N ILE A 8 -5.40 -12.32 -3.69
CA ILE A 8 -4.55 -11.83 -4.78
C ILE A 8 -3.16 -11.54 -4.19
N HIS A 9 -2.15 -12.31 -4.57
CA HIS A 9 -0.77 -12.01 -4.18
C HIS A 9 -0.34 -10.67 -4.76
N ALA A 10 0.02 -9.71 -3.92
CA ALA A 10 0.26 -8.31 -4.26
C ALA A 10 1.61 -7.79 -3.72
N PRO A 11 2.74 -8.44 -4.09
CA PRO A 11 4.07 -8.07 -3.57
C PRO A 11 4.49 -6.67 -4.02
N GLY A 12 5.48 -6.11 -3.31
CA GLY A 12 6.06 -4.79 -3.61
C GLY A 12 6.26 -3.92 -2.37
N HIS A 13 5.32 -3.95 -1.42
CA HIS A 13 5.54 -3.44 -0.06
C HIS A 13 6.33 -4.47 0.77
N THR A 14 5.86 -5.70 0.75
CA THR A 14 6.54 -6.88 1.28
C THR A 14 6.37 -8.04 0.30
N THR A 15 7.23 -9.06 0.43
CA THR A 15 7.16 -10.27 -0.41
C THR A 15 5.84 -11.02 -0.24
N GLY A 16 5.29 -11.04 0.99
CA GLY A 16 4.08 -11.80 1.33
C GLY A 16 2.78 -11.01 1.23
N MET A 17 2.81 -9.76 0.78
CA MET A 17 1.61 -8.93 0.70
C MET A 17 0.50 -9.61 -0.11
N THR A 18 -0.70 -9.60 0.44
CA THR A 18 -1.88 -10.22 -0.17
C THR A 18 -3.08 -9.29 -0.06
N ALA A 19 -3.67 -8.97 -1.19
CA ALA A 19 -4.94 -8.27 -1.26
C ALA A 19 -6.10 -9.26 -1.25
N PHE A 20 -7.28 -8.84 -0.79
CA PHE A 20 -8.48 -9.67 -0.77
C PHE A 20 -9.62 -8.99 -1.53
N ARG A 21 -10.10 -9.65 -2.58
CA ARG A 21 -11.25 -9.20 -3.36
C ARG A 21 -12.53 -9.86 -2.82
N ILE A 22 -13.51 -9.04 -2.47
CA ILE A 22 -14.77 -9.48 -1.88
C ILE A 22 -15.90 -9.24 -2.89
N GLU A 23 -16.60 -10.31 -3.28
CA GLU A 23 -17.82 -10.28 -4.12
C GLU A 23 -17.64 -9.49 -5.44
N ASP A 24 -16.46 -9.47 -6.01
CA ASP A 24 -16.11 -8.69 -7.21
C ASP A 24 -16.36 -7.16 -7.09
N LYS A 25 -16.49 -6.65 -5.86
CA LYS A 25 -16.87 -5.25 -5.60
C LYS A 25 -15.89 -4.47 -4.76
N VAL A 26 -15.30 -5.12 -3.76
CA VAL A 26 -14.39 -4.46 -2.82
C VAL A 26 -13.05 -5.18 -2.86
N LEU A 27 -11.97 -4.40 -2.93
CA LEU A 27 -10.61 -4.86 -2.85
C LEU A 27 -9.97 -4.29 -1.57
N LEU A 28 -9.67 -5.17 -0.61
CA LEU A 28 -8.84 -4.85 0.54
C LEU A 28 -7.39 -4.92 0.07
N THR A 29 -6.77 -3.79 -0.18
CA THR A 29 -5.43 -3.72 -0.80
C THR A 29 -4.29 -3.92 0.19
N GLY A 30 -4.59 -3.95 1.51
CA GLY A 30 -3.54 -3.85 2.51
C GLY A 30 -2.70 -2.60 2.27
N ASP A 31 -1.39 -2.75 2.27
CA ASP A 31 -0.46 -1.65 2.03
C ASP A 31 0.10 -1.62 0.60
N SER A 32 -0.58 -2.20 -0.39
CA SER A 32 -0.14 -2.12 -1.79
C SER A 32 -0.60 -0.85 -2.49
N LEU A 33 -1.85 -0.41 -2.24
CA LEU A 33 -2.47 0.77 -2.85
C LEU A 33 -3.32 1.48 -1.81
N PHE A 34 -3.10 2.78 -1.63
CA PHE A 34 -3.87 3.66 -0.74
C PHE A 34 -4.80 4.58 -1.53
N VAL A 35 -5.61 5.36 -0.85
CA VAL A 35 -6.50 6.34 -1.51
C VAL A 35 -5.77 7.61 -1.96
N GLU A 36 -4.55 7.83 -1.45
CA GLU A 36 -3.72 9.01 -1.72
C GLU A 36 -2.31 8.69 -2.23
N SER A 37 -1.89 7.41 -2.21
CA SER A 37 -0.52 7.01 -2.56
C SER A 37 -0.44 5.52 -2.90
N VAL A 38 0.77 5.07 -3.16
CA VAL A 38 1.13 3.66 -3.30
C VAL A 38 2.14 3.26 -2.21
N ALA A 39 2.37 1.96 -2.06
CA ALA A 39 3.28 1.42 -1.05
C ALA A 39 4.72 1.93 -1.18
N ARG A 40 5.39 2.06 -0.04
CA ARG A 40 6.85 2.21 0.00
C ARG A 40 7.53 0.84 -0.15
N PRO A 41 8.58 0.71 -0.98
CA PRO A 41 9.20 -0.58 -1.28
C PRO A 41 10.41 -0.92 -0.41
N ASP A 42 10.80 -0.06 0.56
CA ASP A 42 12.11 -0.12 1.21
C ASP A 42 12.11 -0.75 2.61
N LEU A 43 10.95 -1.22 3.13
CA LEU A 43 10.88 -1.70 4.50
C LEU A 43 11.46 -3.10 4.69
N GLU A 44 11.19 -4.04 3.78
CA GLU A 44 11.60 -5.44 3.99
C GLU A 44 13.10 -5.66 3.77
N ARG A 45 13.69 -5.06 2.73
CA ARG A 45 15.11 -5.26 2.36
C ARG A 45 15.97 -4.01 2.41
N GLY A 46 15.41 -2.91 2.89
CA GLY A 46 16.11 -1.64 2.94
C GLY A 46 16.52 -1.15 1.56
N SER A 47 17.50 -0.24 1.52
CA SER A 47 17.99 0.37 0.29
C SER A 47 18.64 -0.62 -0.69
N ALA A 48 19.01 -1.82 -0.24
CA ALA A 48 19.57 -2.83 -1.12
C ALA A 48 18.53 -3.51 -2.03
N GLY A 49 17.25 -3.48 -1.64
CA GLY A 49 16.16 -4.12 -2.39
C GLY A 49 15.08 -3.17 -2.89
N GLU A 50 15.15 -1.89 -2.55
CA GLU A 50 14.07 -0.93 -2.81
C GLU A 50 13.70 -0.82 -4.29
N ARG A 51 14.68 -0.85 -5.20
CA ARG A 51 14.42 -0.81 -6.65
C ARG A 51 13.69 -2.07 -7.14
N GLU A 52 14.14 -3.26 -6.74
CA GLU A 52 13.49 -4.53 -7.09
C GLU A 52 12.04 -4.56 -6.59
N PHE A 53 11.82 -4.07 -5.37
CA PHE A 53 10.48 -4.00 -4.79
C PHE A 53 9.60 -2.93 -5.46
N ALA A 54 10.15 -1.79 -5.86
CA ALA A 54 9.43 -0.78 -6.64
C ALA A 54 9.00 -1.31 -8.01
N GLU A 55 9.87 -2.04 -8.71
CA GLU A 55 9.56 -2.71 -9.97
C GLU A 55 8.48 -3.78 -9.78
N THR A 56 8.58 -4.57 -8.71
CA THR A 56 7.56 -5.58 -8.34
C THR A 56 6.21 -4.92 -8.00
N LEU A 57 6.22 -3.79 -7.31
CA LEU A 57 5.01 -3.04 -7.00
C LEU A 57 4.34 -2.51 -8.29
N TYR A 58 5.13 -1.99 -9.22
CA TYR A 58 4.64 -1.58 -10.53
C TYR A 58 3.90 -2.73 -11.23
N GLU A 59 4.50 -3.92 -11.28
CA GLU A 59 3.89 -5.13 -11.87
C GLU A 59 2.61 -5.52 -11.12
N THR A 60 2.63 -5.51 -9.80
CA THR A 60 1.46 -5.80 -8.97
C THR A 60 0.30 -4.86 -9.27
N LEU A 61 0.57 -3.55 -9.31
CA LEU A 61 -0.45 -2.56 -9.62
C LEU A 61 -1.00 -2.75 -11.02
N ASN A 62 -0.16 -2.80 -12.05
CA ASN A 62 -0.57 -2.78 -13.44
C ASN A 62 -1.13 -4.11 -13.95
N GLU A 63 -0.68 -5.24 -13.41
CA GLU A 63 -1.08 -6.55 -13.91
C GLU A 63 -2.18 -7.22 -13.07
N ARG A 64 -2.37 -6.80 -11.82
CA ARG A 64 -3.26 -7.50 -10.88
C ARG A 64 -4.34 -6.61 -10.29
N ILE A 65 -4.04 -5.35 -9.96
CA ILE A 65 -4.96 -4.45 -9.27
C ILE A 65 -5.71 -3.56 -10.27
N LEU A 66 -5.00 -2.81 -11.08
CA LEU A 66 -5.61 -1.84 -12.02
C LEU A 66 -6.31 -2.50 -13.22
N THR A 67 -6.13 -3.81 -13.41
CA THR A 67 -6.88 -4.61 -14.39
C THR A 67 -8.29 -4.99 -13.94
N LEU A 68 -8.61 -4.79 -12.65
CA LEU A 68 -9.95 -5.01 -12.12
C LEU A 68 -10.93 -3.93 -12.62
N PRO A 69 -12.25 -4.18 -12.55
CA PRO A 69 -13.24 -3.18 -12.96
C PRO A 69 -13.03 -1.83 -12.30
N SER A 70 -13.20 -0.75 -13.05
CA SER A 70 -12.97 0.62 -12.59
C SER A 70 -13.88 1.05 -11.43
N ASP A 71 -15.03 0.38 -11.25
CA ASP A 71 -15.96 0.58 -10.14
C ASP A 71 -15.65 -0.27 -8.90
N THR A 72 -14.57 -1.09 -8.93
CA THR A 72 -14.10 -1.82 -7.75
C THR A 72 -13.67 -0.82 -6.69
N VAL A 73 -14.22 -0.96 -5.49
CA VAL A 73 -13.91 -0.09 -4.34
C VAL A 73 -12.63 -0.58 -3.67
N VAL A 74 -11.63 0.27 -3.60
CA VAL A 74 -10.37 0.06 -2.88
C VAL A 74 -10.55 0.48 -1.42
N ALA A 75 -10.18 -0.41 -0.50
CA ALA A 75 -10.12 -0.17 0.94
C ALA A 75 -8.72 -0.56 1.45
N PRO A 76 -7.85 0.43 1.74
CA PRO A 76 -6.47 0.18 2.15
C PRO A 76 -6.35 -0.27 3.60
N GLY A 77 -5.20 -0.83 3.97
CA GLY A 77 -4.85 -1.21 5.34
C GLY A 77 -4.53 -0.02 6.24
N HIS A 78 -3.96 1.04 5.66
CA HIS A 78 -3.62 2.29 6.34
C HIS A 78 -4.07 3.50 5.51
N VAL A 79 -4.10 4.65 6.16
CA VAL A 79 -4.27 5.96 5.52
C VAL A 79 -3.26 6.93 6.13
N SER A 80 -2.80 7.91 5.37
CA SER A 80 -1.94 8.96 5.89
C SER A 80 -2.76 10.12 6.48
N ASP A 81 -2.09 11.00 7.21
CA ASP A 81 -2.73 12.24 7.71
C ASP A 81 -3.22 13.17 6.58
N ALA A 82 -2.76 12.95 5.35
CA ALA A 82 -3.18 13.70 4.17
C ALA A 82 -4.44 13.12 3.51
N ALA A 83 -4.85 11.90 3.88
CA ALA A 83 -6.04 11.27 3.31
C ALA A 83 -7.31 11.95 3.81
N GLU A 84 -8.20 12.29 2.88
CA GLU A 84 -9.52 12.81 3.23
C GLU A 84 -10.57 11.70 3.13
N PRO A 85 -11.50 11.60 4.10
CA PRO A 85 -12.56 10.61 4.04
C PRO A 85 -13.54 10.92 2.91
N ALA A 86 -14.12 9.88 2.32
CA ALA A 86 -15.25 9.98 1.42
C ALA A 86 -16.49 10.56 2.15
N LEU A 87 -17.54 10.89 1.39
CA LEU A 87 -18.76 11.51 1.94
C LEU A 87 -19.46 10.67 3.03
N ASP A 88 -19.26 9.36 3.02
CA ASP A 88 -19.80 8.43 4.02
C ASP A 88 -18.88 8.25 5.22
N GLY A 89 -17.74 8.95 5.26
CA GLY A 89 -16.73 8.89 6.32
C GLY A 89 -15.75 7.74 6.18
N SER A 90 -15.84 6.93 5.12
CA SER A 90 -14.86 5.87 4.84
C SER A 90 -13.62 6.42 4.12
N TYR A 91 -12.49 5.72 4.25
CA TYR A 91 -11.27 6.00 3.49
C TYR A 91 -11.20 5.01 2.31
N THR A 92 -12.09 5.20 1.34
CA THR A 92 -12.21 4.34 0.16
C THR A 92 -12.32 5.16 -1.10
N ALA A 93 -11.89 4.60 -2.23
CA ALA A 93 -12.10 5.19 -3.56
C ALA A 93 -12.27 4.06 -4.58
N THR A 94 -12.84 4.34 -5.75
CA THR A 94 -12.87 3.35 -6.83
C THR A 94 -11.54 3.34 -7.58
N ILE A 95 -11.18 2.20 -8.19
CA ILE A 95 -9.98 2.10 -9.04
C ILE A 95 -9.98 3.20 -10.10
N GLY A 96 -11.12 3.45 -10.76
CA GLY A 96 -11.24 4.50 -11.77
C GLY A 96 -10.93 5.89 -11.21
N ALA A 97 -11.47 6.23 -10.04
CA ALA A 97 -11.21 7.51 -9.39
C ALA A 97 -9.72 7.66 -9.00
N LEU A 98 -9.09 6.59 -8.53
CA LEU A 98 -7.65 6.58 -8.21
C LEU A 98 -6.80 6.79 -9.47
N MET A 99 -7.12 6.12 -10.56
CA MET A 99 -6.42 6.28 -11.84
C MET A 99 -6.56 7.71 -12.42
N GLU A 100 -7.67 8.39 -12.13
CA GLU A 100 -7.88 9.80 -12.55
C GLU A 100 -7.16 10.80 -11.65
N SER A 101 -7.05 10.51 -10.35
CA SER A 101 -6.50 11.45 -9.36
C SER A 101 -5.01 11.27 -9.07
N MET A 102 -4.46 10.06 -9.24
CA MET A 102 -3.06 9.77 -8.93
C MET A 102 -2.22 9.62 -10.20
N ALA A 103 -1.44 10.64 -10.53
CA ALA A 103 -0.56 10.64 -11.70
C ALA A 103 0.41 9.43 -11.74
N VAL A 104 0.88 8.99 -10.57
CA VAL A 104 1.80 7.85 -10.42
C VAL A 104 1.25 6.54 -11.01
N LEU A 105 -0.07 6.34 -11.02
CA LEU A 105 -0.70 5.14 -11.59
C LEU A 105 -0.73 5.14 -13.13
N GLY A 106 -0.46 6.28 -13.77
CA GLY A 106 -0.35 6.41 -15.23
C GLY A 106 1.07 6.43 -15.77
N MET A 107 2.09 6.38 -14.91
CA MET A 107 3.50 6.41 -15.30
C MET A 107 3.93 5.09 -15.95
N ASP A 108 4.95 5.17 -16.81
CA ASP A 108 5.65 3.96 -17.23
C ASP A 108 6.53 3.40 -16.09
N ARG A 109 7.09 2.18 -16.31
CA ARG A 109 7.86 1.49 -15.26
C ARG A 109 9.03 2.33 -14.73
N GLU A 110 9.81 2.94 -15.61
CA GLU A 110 11.02 3.68 -15.21
C GLU A 110 10.67 5.00 -14.53
N GLU A 111 9.65 5.69 -15.00
CA GLU A 111 9.09 6.88 -14.38
C GLU A 111 8.54 6.58 -12.99
N PHE A 112 7.75 5.50 -12.85
CA PHE A 112 7.19 5.05 -11.58
C PHE A 112 8.27 4.71 -10.56
N VAL A 113 9.26 3.90 -10.94
CA VAL A 113 10.37 3.51 -10.05
C VAL A 113 11.17 4.73 -9.62
N SER A 114 11.50 5.61 -10.56
CA SER A 114 12.24 6.84 -10.25
C SER A 114 11.45 7.76 -9.32
N PHE A 115 10.15 7.96 -9.59
CA PHE A 115 9.28 8.78 -8.76
C PHE A 115 9.20 8.28 -7.32
N ILE A 116 9.01 6.96 -7.13
CA ILE A 116 8.91 6.38 -5.78
C ILE A 116 10.22 6.48 -5.01
N LEU A 117 11.37 6.29 -5.67
CA LEU A 117 12.67 6.27 -4.99
C LEU A 117 13.25 7.66 -4.74
N ASP A 118 12.82 8.68 -5.48
CA ASP A 118 13.41 10.03 -5.43
C ASP A 118 13.03 10.81 -4.14
N ASP A 119 11.81 10.61 -3.62
CA ASP A 119 11.31 11.36 -2.44
C ASP A 119 10.69 10.44 -1.38
N MET A 120 11.35 9.34 -1.06
CA MET A 120 10.85 8.41 -0.08
C MET A 120 11.03 8.96 1.35
N PRO A 121 9.95 9.05 2.15
CA PRO A 121 10.04 9.57 3.51
C PRO A 121 10.92 8.67 4.39
N PRO A 122 11.51 9.20 5.47
CA PRO A 122 12.26 8.40 6.42
C PRO A 122 11.48 7.17 6.89
N ARG A 123 12.18 6.05 7.09
CA ARG A 123 11.53 4.84 7.63
C ARG A 123 10.98 5.10 9.02
N PRO A 124 9.79 4.55 9.36
CA PRO A 124 9.30 4.59 10.72
C PRO A 124 10.31 4.02 11.71
N ALA A 125 10.49 4.65 12.87
CA ALA A 125 11.52 4.22 13.84
C ALA A 125 11.30 2.79 14.36
N ASN A 126 10.05 2.31 14.33
CA ASN A 126 9.62 1.01 14.84
C ASN A 126 9.51 -0.09 13.78
N TYR A 127 9.81 0.20 12.50
CA TYR A 127 9.56 -0.76 11.41
C TYR A 127 10.26 -2.11 11.58
N ALA A 128 11.49 -2.12 12.09
CA ALA A 128 12.25 -3.35 12.32
C ALA A 128 11.61 -4.22 13.42
N ALA A 129 11.19 -3.61 14.53
CA ALA A 129 10.50 -4.30 15.61
C ALA A 129 9.15 -4.89 15.17
N ILE A 130 8.41 -4.19 14.31
CA ILE A 130 7.17 -4.68 13.73
C ILE A 130 7.44 -5.91 12.85
N ILE A 131 8.47 -5.88 12.01
CA ILE A 131 8.85 -7.03 11.17
C ILE A 131 9.24 -8.23 12.04
N GLU A 132 10.07 -8.03 13.06
CA GLU A 132 10.52 -9.11 13.97
C GLU A 132 9.36 -9.72 14.74
N ALA A 133 8.43 -8.90 15.25
CA ALA A 133 7.22 -9.37 15.91
C ALA A 133 6.32 -10.18 14.97
N ASN A 134 6.08 -9.68 13.76
CA ASN A 134 5.22 -10.35 12.76
C ASN A 134 5.83 -11.66 12.23
N LEU A 135 7.16 -11.76 12.16
CA LEU A 135 7.86 -13.01 11.81
C LEU A 135 7.92 -13.98 12.99
N GLY A 136 7.53 -13.58 14.19
CA GLY A 136 7.62 -14.40 15.41
C GLY A 136 9.06 -14.63 15.89
N THR A 137 10.01 -13.81 15.47
CA THR A 137 11.40 -13.85 15.91
C THR A 137 11.60 -13.17 17.27
N GLU A 138 10.73 -12.19 17.58
CA GLU A 138 10.62 -11.54 18.88
C GLU A 138 9.21 -11.71 19.45
N SER A 139 9.13 -11.87 20.77
CA SER A 139 7.84 -11.94 21.48
C SER A 139 7.57 -10.61 22.12
N VAL A 140 6.46 -10.01 21.77
CA VAL A 140 5.98 -8.75 22.34
C VAL A 140 4.75 -9.01 23.20
N ASP A 141 4.60 -8.27 24.31
CA ASP A 141 3.37 -8.30 25.11
C ASP A 141 2.28 -7.42 24.48
N ASP A 142 1.05 -7.51 25.00
CA ASP A 142 -0.11 -6.79 24.44
C ASP A 142 0.08 -5.25 24.50
N ASP A 143 0.73 -4.71 25.53
CA ASP A 143 0.99 -3.28 25.67
C ASP A 143 2.06 -2.80 24.67
N GLU A 144 3.04 -3.61 24.39
CA GLU A 144 4.06 -3.32 23.38
C GLU A 144 3.50 -3.48 21.97
N ALA A 145 2.73 -4.53 21.70
CA ALA A 145 2.03 -4.72 20.42
C ALA A 145 1.14 -3.52 20.11
N PHE A 146 0.37 -3.04 21.08
CA PHE A 146 -0.46 -1.85 20.93
C PHE A 146 0.35 -0.58 20.65
N ARG A 147 1.51 -0.41 21.26
CA ARG A 147 2.42 0.73 20.99
C ARG A 147 3.04 0.66 19.60
N LEU A 148 3.39 -0.53 19.14
CA LEU A 148 3.90 -0.75 17.78
C LEU A 148 2.82 -0.44 16.74
N GLU A 149 1.58 -0.87 16.97
CA GLU A 149 0.42 -0.64 16.10
C GLU A 149 0.08 0.86 15.97
N LEU A 150 0.10 1.61 17.09
CA LEU A 150 -0.20 3.04 17.12
C LEU A 150 1.00 3.93 16.80
N GLY A 151 2.17 3.36 16.56
CA GLY A 151 3.35 4.13 16.17
C GLY A 151 3.17 4.86 14.85
N PRO A 152 4.08 5.78 14.48
CA PRO A 152 4.02 6.49 13.22
C PRO A 152 4.20 5.50 12.07
N ASN A 153 3.07 5.02 11.53
CA ASN A 153 3.01 4.13 10.37
C ASN A 153 3.09 4.97 9.11
N ASN A 154 4.24 4.97 8.45
CA ASN A 154 4.44 5.64 7.17
C ASN A 154 4.66 4.61 6.07
N CYS A 155 3.57 3.96 5.64
CA CYS A 155 3.57 2.89 4.64
C CYS A 155 3.48 3.42 3.20
N ALA A 156 3.12 4.70 3.03
CA ALA A 156 3.03 5.36 1.73
C ALA A 156 4.41 5.78 1.21
N ALA A 157 4.64 5.66 -0.10
CA ALA A 157 5.90 6.03 -0.73
C ALA A 157 6.10 7.55 -0.75
N SER A 158 5.06 8.34 -0.99
CA SER A 158 5.16 9.80 -1.05
C SER A 158 3.81 10.47 -0.84
N THR A 159 3.81 11.69 -0.33
CA THR A 159 2.62 12.56 -0.25
C THR A 159 2.36 13.32 -1.56
N GLY A 160 3.30 13.30 -2.51
CA GLY A 160 3.20 13.99 -3.80
C GLY A 160 2.43 13.25 -4.89
N ALA A 161 1.89 12.06 -4.60
CA ALA A 161 1.17 11.25 -5.60
C ALA A 161 -0.12 11.89 -6.11
N LEU A 162 -0.69 12.84 -5.37
CA LEU A 162 -1.92 13.56 -5.70
C LEU A 162 -1.70 14.85 -6.50
N THR A 163 -0.51 15.42 -6.47
CA THR A 163 -0.23 16.69 -7.16
C THR A 163 0.74 16.44 -8.29
N GLY A 164 0.25 16.48 -9.52
CA GLY A 164 1.07 16.43 -10.74
C GLY A 164 1.78 17.78 -11.00
N ASP A 165 2.48 18.34 -9.99
CA ASP A 165 3.35 19.50 -10.11
C ASP A 165 4.81 19.09 -9.85
#